data_5e3fdde51c6c21c322ebc52133555ef3
#
_entry.id   5e3fdde51c6c21c322ebc52133555ef3
#
_cell.length_a   1.000
_cell.length_b   1.000
_cell.length_c   1.000
_cell.angle_alpha   90.00
_cell.angle_beta   90.00
_cell.angle_gamma   90.00
#
_symmetry.space_group_name_H-M   'P 1'
#
loop_
_entity.id
_entity.type
_entity.pdbx_description
1 polymer ?
#
loop_
_entity_poly.entity_id
_entity_poly.type
_entity_poly.pdbx_seq_one_letter_code
_entity_poly.pdbx_strand_id
1 'polypeptide(L)'
;MKTVAMISQKGGTGKSTIATHLAVCAERDHQNVAIFDIDPQASAYKWSQRRSADTPTVIKATPAQLPTLLVQAKAQRADLVIIDTAGRSDGATRHAIQAADLVLIPCRPSAADLDAIEDTIRLVQLTPDKRAAVILNAAPVRGSMAEDARAAIVERLAVAPIILCQRSAYAYAWIDGRSVEEYDADGKAADEIRALYQWLIQQ
;
A
#
# COMPACT_ATOMS: atom_id res chain seq x y z
N MET A 1 1.60 -4.57 -17.11
CA MET A 1 1.25 -3.59 -16.07
C MET A 1 0.47 -4.33 -14.99
N LYS A 2 0.96 -4.31 -13.77
CA LYS A 2 0.24 -4.82 -12.57
C LYS A 2 -0.43 -3.63 -11.87
N THR A 3 -1.65 -3.79 -11.40
CA THR A 3 -2.39 -2.78 -10.64
C THR A 3 -2.65 -3.27 -9.22
N VAL A 4 -2.20 -2.52 -8.22
CA VAL A 4 -2.31 -2.86 -6.80
C VAL A 4 -3.14 -1.78 -6.09
N ALA A 5 -4.15 -2.17 -5.32
CA ALA A 5 -4.92 -1.23 -4.50
C ALA A 5 -4.57 -1.37 -3.02
N MET A 6 -4.25 -0.25 -2.39
CA MET A 6 -4.04 -0.15 -0.94
C MET A 6 -5.36 0.20 -0.28
N ILE A 7 -5.94 -0.73 0.46
CA ILE A 7 -7.31 -0.60 1.01
C ILE A 7 -7.32 -0.84 2.51
N SER A 8 -8.03 -0.01 3.23
CA SER A 8 -8.41 -0.23 4.63
C SER A 8 -9.50 0.75 5.00
N GLN A 9 -10.54 0.29 5.65
CA GLN A 9 -11.61 1.16 6.15
C GLN A 9 -11.20 1.99 7.37
N LYS A 10 -10.07 1.66 7.99
CA LYS A 10 -9.52 2.43 9.10
C LYS A 10 -8.48 3.43 8.62
N GLY A 11 -8.55 4.67 9.11
CA GLY A 11 -7.51 5.67 8.90
C GLY A 11 -6.22 5.35 9.67
N GLY A 12 -5.07 5.79 9.15
CA GLY A 12 -3.79 5.64 9.85
C GLY A 12 -3.19 4.23 9.87
N THR A 13 -3.67 3.30 9.03
CA THR A 13 -3.11 1.95 8.91
C THR A 13 -1.82 1.89 8.08
N GLY A 14 -1.45 2.99 7.40
CA GLY A 14 -0.22 3.10 6.63
C GLY A 14 -0.36 2.89 5.12
N LYS A 15 -1.56 2.99 4.54
CA LYS A 15 -1.79 2.84 3.09
C LYS A 15 -0.85 3.69 2.24
N SER A 16 -0.93 5.01 2.40
CA SER A 16 -0.09 5.96 1.65
C SER A 16 1.40 5.75 1.91
N THR A 17 1.77 5.46 3.16
CA THR A 17 3.17 5.18 3.52
C THR A 17 3.70 3.96 2.77
N ILE A 18 2.98 2.84 2.82
CA ILE A 18 3.40 1.62 2.11
C ILE A 18 3.38 1.85 0.60
N ALA A 19 2.35 2.52 0.06
CA ALA A 19 2.25 2.82 -1.36
C ALA A 19 3.47 3.58 -1.89
N THR A 20 3.87 4.66 -1.22
CA THR A 20 5.00 5.50 -1.64
C THR A 20 6.35 4.77 -1.52
N HIS A 21 6.56 4.02 -0.45
CA HIS A 21 7.80 3.25 -0.27
C HIS A 21 7.92 2.09 -1.26
N LEU A 22 6.83 1.36 -1.54
CA LEU A 22 6.81 0.32 -2.56
C LEU A 22 7.05 0.88 -3.97
N ALA A 23 6.47 2.06 -4.27
CA ALA A 23 6.66 2.69 -5.56
C ALA A 23 8.14 3.05 -5.80
N VAL A 24 8.81 3.66 -4.82
CA VAL A 24 10.24 3.97 -4.95
C VAL A 24 11.09 2.70 -5.01
N CYS A 25 10.75 1.66 -4.25
CA CYS A 25 11.44 0.38 -4.31
C CYS A 25 11.34 -0.24 -5.71
N ALA A 26 10.15 -0.19 -6.34
CA ALA A 26 9.93 -0.69 -7.69
C ALA A 26 10.69 0.14 -8.74
N GLU A 27 10.77 1.46 -8.60
CA GLU A 27 11.57 2.30 -9.49
C GLU A 27 13.07 1.99 -9.41
N ARG A 28 13.58 1.69 -8.22
CA ARG A 28 14.95 1.23 -8.04
C ARG A 28 15.22 -0.11 -8.70
N ASP A 29 14.18 -0.89 -8.91
CA ASP A 29 14.18 -2.12 -9.73
C ASP A 29 13.86 -1.84 -11.21
N HIS A 30 14.04 -0.60 -11.66
CA HIS A 30 13.85 -0.15 -13.05
C HIS A 30 12.42 -0.31 -13.59
N GLN A 31 11.42 -0.37 -12.72
CA GLN A 31 10.02 -0.39 -13.11
C GLN A 31 9.51 1.03 -13.37
N ASN A 32 8.67 1.21 -14.38
CA ASN A 32 7.92 2.45 -14.60
C ASN A 32 6.67 2.43 -13.70
N VAL A 33 6.63 3.32 -12.69
CA VAL A 33 5.62 3.27 -11.62
C VAL A 33 4.77 4.53 -11.56
N ALA A 34 3.47 4.35 -11.36
CA ALA A 34 2.56 5.43 -11.04
C ALA A 34 1.77 5.15 -9.75
N ILE A 35 1.50 6.20 -8.97
CA ILE A 35 0.57 6.18 -7.84
C ILE A 35 -0.66 7.00 -8.22
N PHE A 36 -1.84 6.42 -8.10
CA PHE A 36 -3.11 7.15 -8.22
C PHE A 36 -3.67 7.36 -6.81
N ASP A 37 -3.53 8.59 -6.32
CA ASP A 37 -4.02 8.99 -5.01
C ASP A 37 -5.48 9.44 -5.12
N ILE A 38 -6.39 8.56 -4.72
CA ILE A 38 -7.83 8.82 -4.71
C ILE A 38 -8.37 9.14 -3.30
N ASP A 39 -7.48 9.34 -2.33
CA ASP A 39 -7.84 9.86 -1.01
C ASP A 39 -8.07 11.37 -1.10
N PRO A 40 -9.21 11.92 -0.67
CA PRO A 40 -9.41 13.38 -0.58
C PRO A 40 -8.32 14.11 0.22
N GLN A 41 -7.71 13.44 1.20
CA GLN A 41 -6.57 13.99 1.96
C GLN A 41 -5.31 14.11 1.12
N ALA A 42 -5.20 13.37 0.03
CA ALA A 42 -4.11 13.40 -0.94
C ALA A 42 -2.72 13.27 -0.28
N SER A 43 -2.56 12.26 0.58
CA SER A 43 -1.33 12.08 1.37
C SER A 43 -0.14 11.69 0.50
N ALA A 44 -0.32 10.76 -0.43
CA ALA A 44 0.73 10.35 -1.36
C ALA A 44 1.08 11.49 -2.33
N TYR A 45 0.10 12.24 -2.81
CA TYR A 45 0.33 13.42 -3.64
C TYR A 45 1.09 14.50 -2.89
N LYS A 46 0.71 14.84 -1.65
CA LYS A 46 1.46 15.81 -0.82
C LYS A 46 2.89 15.36 -0.52
N TRP A 47 3.10 14.06 -0.36
CA TRP A 47 4.44 13.50 -0.21
C TRP A 47 5.26 13.73 -1.50
N SER A 48 4.70 13.48 -2.68
CA SER A 48 5.42 13.71 -3.95
C SER A 48 5.81 15.17 -4.17
N GLN A 49 5.02 16.12 -3.67
CA GLN A 49 5.34 17.56 -3.77
C GLN A 49 6.53 17.99 -2.90
N ARG A 50 6.98 17.14 -1.97
CA ARG A 50 8.16 17.40 -1.14
C ARG A 50 9.42 16.77 -1.71
N ARG A 51 9.26 15.88 -2.71
CA ARG A 51 10.38 15.17 -3.31
C ARG A 51 11.26 16.11 -4.12
N SER A 52 12.57 15.86 -4.05
CA SER A 52 13.53 16.42 -5.01
C SER A 52 13.61 15.61 -6.31
N ALA A 53 13.15 14.36 -6.30
CA ALA A 53 13.07 13.51 -7.48
C ALA A 53 11.70 13.64 -8.15
N ASP A 54 11.68 13.59 -9.49
CA ASP A 54 10.45 13.68 -10.30
C ASP A 54 9.62 12.40 -10.30
N THR A 55 10.19 11.31 -9.80
CA THR A 55 9.55 9.98 -9.76
C THR A 55 9.42 9.46 -8.33
N PRO A 56 8.47 8.55 -8.06
CA PRO A 56 7.42 8.03 -8.94
C PRO A 56 6.41 9.08 -9.35
N THR A 57 5.75 8.89 -10.52
CA THR A 57 4.63 9.75 -10.93
C THR A 57 3.46 9.56 -9.97
N VAL A 58 3.03 10.64 -9.31
CA VAL A 58 1.86 10.61 -8.40
C VAL A 58 0.76 11.51 -8.93
N ILE A 59 -0.40 10.93 -9.21
CA ILE A 59 -1.56 11.64 -9.75
C ILE A 59 -2.66 11.67 -8.70
N LYS A 60 -3.06 12.88 -8.29
CA LYS A 60 -4.28 13.06 -7.50
C LYS A 60 -5.49 12.88 -8.40
N ALA A 61 -6.39 11.98 -8.06
CA ALA A 61 -7.51 11.58 -8.87
C ALA A 61 -8.80 11.36 -8.04
N THR A 62 -9.89 11.17 -8.75
CA THR A 62 -11.14 10.67 -8.18
C THR A 62 -11.37 9.21 -8.58
N PRO A 63 -12.17 8.43 -7.83
CA PRO A 63 -12.49 7.06 -8.20
C PRO A 63 -13.04 6.90 -9.63
N ALA A 64 -13.82 7.87 -10.09
CA ALA A 64 -14.40 7.85 -11.44
C ALA A 64 -13.35 7.98 -12.57
N GLN A 65 -12.20 8.55 -12.29
CA GLN A 65 -11.11 8.71 -13.26
C GLN A 65 -10.23 7.45 -13.40
N LEU A 66 -10.32 6.48 -12.48
CA LEU A 66 -9.46 5.29 -12.49
C LEU A 66 -9.43 4.55 -13.84
N PRO A 67 -10.56 4.27 -14.52
CA PRO A 67 -10.52 3.54 -15.78
C PRO A 67 -9.70 4.27 -16.85
N THR A 68 -9.89 5.59 -16.98
CA THR A 68 -9.16 6.42 -17.93
C THR A 68 -7.67 6.49 -17.61
N LEU A 69 -7.32 6.69 -16.34
CA LEU A 69 -5.93 6.76 -15.89
C LEU A 69 -5.20 5.43 -16.09
N LEU A 70 -5.85 4.30 -15.87
CA LEU A 70 -5.25 2.98 -16.13
C LEU A 70 -4.97 2.75 -17.62
N VAL A 71 -5.86 3.20 -18.51
CA VAL A 71 -5.61 3.17 -19.95
C VAL A 71 -4.41 4.04 -20.33
N GLN A 72 -4.32 5.24 -19.77
CA GLN A 72 -3.19 6.15 -19.99
C GLN A 72 -1.88 5.58 -19.47
N ALA A 73 -1.87 5.03 -18.25
CA ALA A 73 -0.69 4.38 -17.65
C ALA A 73 -0.19 3.23 -18.53
N LYS A 74 -1.11 2.40 -19.03
CA LYS A 74 -0.76 1.31 -19.95
C LYS A 74 -0.17 1.81 -21.25
N ALA A 75 -0.72 2.90 -21.82
CA ALA A 75 -0.18 3.54 -23.02
C ALA A 75 1.21 4.13 -22.80
N GLN A 76 1.51 4.60 -21.59
CA GLN A 76 2.82 5.10 -21.17
C GLN A 76 3.77 3.99 -20.68
N ARG A 77 3.39 2.71 -20.88
CA ARG A 77 4.17 1.53 -20.52
C ARG A 77 4.50 1.47 -19.02
N ALA A 78 3.57 1.87 -18.16
CA ALA A 78 3.73 1.62 -16.75
C ALA A 78 3.80 0.11 -16.47
N ASP A 79 4.70 -0.30 -15.60
CA ASP A 79 4.86 -1.69 -15.16
C ASP A 79 4.02 -1.94 -13.92
N LEU A 80 3.96 -0.95 -13.02
CA LEU A 80 3.21 -1.00 -11.76
C LEU A 80 2.36 0.27 -11.57
N VAL A 81 1.10 0.08 -11.22
CA VAL A 81 0.22 1.15 -10.74
C VAL A 81 -0.21 0.82 -9.30
N ILE A 82 -0.04 1.77 -8.38
CA ILE A 82 -0.53 1.65 -7.01
C ILE A 82 -1.67 2.65 -6.81
N ILE A 83 -2.84 2.15 -6.40
CA ILE A 83 -4.00 2.98 -6.08
C ILE A 83 -4.03 3.19 -4.57
N ASP A 84 -3.79 4.41 -4.11
CA ASP A 84 -3.91 4.80 -2.70
C ASP A 84 -5.31 5.32 -2.40
N THR A 85 -5.99 4.73 -1.41
CA THR A 85 -7.40 5.00 -1.12
C THR A 85 -7.59 5.67 0.24
N ALA A 86 -8.74 6.34 0.40
CA ALA A 86 -9.18 6.83 1.71
C ALA A 86 -9.48 5.69 2.69
N GLY A 87 -9.39 5.98 3.98
CA GLY A 87 -10.10 5.20 4.99
C GLY A 87 -11.59 5.61 5.00
N ARG A 88 -12.51 4.66 5.10
CA ARG A 88 -13.98 4.91 5.18
C ARG A 88 -14.59 5.59 3.94
N SER A 89 -14.43 4.98 2.78
CA SER A 89 -15.17 5.38 1.60
C SER A 89 -15.56 4.15 0.79
N ASP A 90 -16.74 3.59 1.05
CA ASP A 90 -17.18 2.35 0.40
C ASP A 90 -17.21 2.45 -1.12
N GLY A 91 -17.61 3.61 -1.67
CA GLY A 91 -17.63 3.82 -3.11
C GLY A 91 -16.24 3.83 -3.72
N ALA A 92 -15.31 4.62 -3.18
CA ALA A 92 -13.92 4.69 -3.66
C ALA A 92 -13.22 3.34 -3.51
N THR A 93 -13.44 2.66 -2.38
CA THR A 93 -12.88 1.34 -2.09
C THR A 93 -13.33 0.31 -3.12
N ARG A 94 -14.63 0.25 -3.47
CA ARG A 94 -15.14 -0.67 -4.48
C ARG A 94 -14.53 -0.43 -5.86
N HIS A 95 -14.43 0.82 -6.31
CA HIS A 95 -13.78 1.15 -7.57
C HIS A 95 -12.31 0.70 -7.59
N ALA A 96 -11.58 0.92 -6.50
CA ALA A 96 -10.19 0.49 -6.40
C ALA A 96 -10.06 -1.04 -6.40
N ILE A 97 -10.91 -1.77 -5.66
CA ILE A 97 -10.95 -3.24 -5.69
C ILE A 97 -11.21 -3.75 -7.11
N GLN A 98 -12.22 -3.20 -7.80
CA GLN A 98 -12.58 -3.62 -9.16
C GLN A 98 -11.43 -3.39 -10.15
N ALA A 99 -10.71 -2.27 -10.01
CA ALA A 99 -9.62 -1.86 -10.89
C ALA A 99 -8.31 -2.64 -10.65
N ALA A 100 -8.11 -3.21 -9.47
CA ALA A 100 -6.85 -3.84 -9.08
C ALA A 100 -6.74 -5.32 -9.50
N ASP A 101 -5.53 -5.75 -9.81
CA ASP A 101 -5.15 -7.16 -9.94
C ASP A 101 -4.89 -7.80 -8.58
N LEU A 102 -4.40 -7.00 -7.63
CA LEU A 102 -4.13 -7.41 -6.25
C LEU A 102 -4.56 -6.31 -5.27
N VAL A 103 -5.22 -6.71 -4.21
CA VAL A 103 -5.60 -5.83 -3.10
C VAL A 103 -4.68 -6.07 -1.92
N LEU A 104 -4.06 -5.03 -1.40
CA LEU A 104 -3.25 -5.05 -0.20
C LEU A 104 -3.97 -4.31 0.94
N ILE A 105 -4.06 -4.96 2.09
CA ILE A 105 -4.80 -4.45 3.24
C ILE A 105 -3.82 -4.23 4.40
N PRO A 106 -3.29 -3.02 4.59
CA PRO A 106 -2.48 -2.73 5.76
C PRO A 106 -3.31 -2.80 7.05
N CYS A 107 -2.80 -3.55 8.02
CA CYS A 107 -3.42 -3.75 9.33
C CYS A 107 -2.36 -3.66 10.43
N ARG A 108 -2.63 -2.90 11.48
CA ARG A 108 -1.79 -2.94 12.68
C ARG A 108 -2.17 -4.16 13.52
N PRO A 109 -1.22 -4.78 14.22
CA PRO A 109 -1.50 -5.96 15.03
C PRO A 109 -2.13 -5.61 16.40
N SER A 110 -3.11 -4.69 16.42
CA SER A 110 -3.86 -4.36 17.64
C SER A 110 -5.28 -4.91 17.55
N ALA A 111 -5.89 -5.25 18.70
CA ALA A 111 -7.27 -5.75 18.73
C ALA A 111 -8.25 -4.84 17.99
N ALA A 112 -8.16 -3.51 18.21
CA ALA A 112 -9.02 -2.54 17.53
C ALA A 112 -8.78 -2.44 16.01
N ASP A 113 -7.60 -2.81 15.52
CA ASP A 113 -7.32 -2.87 14.08
C ASP A 113 -7.78 -4.21 13.50
N LEU A 114 -7.67 -5.30 14.26
CA LEU A 114 -8.19 -6.62 13.90
C LEU A 114 -9.73 -6.61 13.82
N ASP A 115 -10.41 -5.95 14.72
CA ASP A 115 -11.87 -5.76 14.63
C ASP A 115 -12.25 -4.96 13.37
N ALA A 116 -11.51 -3.89 13.08
CA ALA A 116 -11.79 -3.01 11.94
C ALA A 116 -11.46 -3.62 10.57
N ILE A 117 -10.58 -4.61 10.48
CA ILE A 117 -10.21 -5.24 9.21
C ILE A 117 -11.33 -6.11 8.64
N GLU A 118 -12.21 -6.62 9.49
CA GLU A 118 -13.33 -7.50 9.11
C GLU A 118 -14.18 -6.91 7.99
N ASP A 119 -14.54 -5.64 8.11
CA ASP A 119 -15.34 -4.95 7.09
C ASP A 119 -14.58 -4.82 5.77
N THR A 120 -13.26 -4.62 5.83
CA THR A 120 -12.40 -4.56 4.64
C THR A 120 -12.33 -5.93 3.96
N ILE A 121 -12.12 -7.00 4.72
CA ILE A 121 -12.09 -8.38 4.21
C ILE A 121 -13.44 -8.72 3.54
N ARG A 122 -14.55 -8.38 4.20
CA ARG A 122 -15.89 -8.60 3.66
C ARG A 122 -16.12 -7.88 2.34
N LEU A 123 -15.67 -6.62 2.21
CA LEU A 123 -15.77 -5.88 0.94
C LEU A 123 -14.98 -6.54 -0.20
N VAL A 124 -13.79 -7.07 0.09
CA VAL A 124 -12.99 -7.80 -0.91
C VAL A 124 -13.67 -9.09 -1.31
N GLN A 125 -14.18 -9.87 -0.36
CA GLN A 125 -14.86 -11.14 -0.60
C GLN A 125 -16.16 -10.98 -1.41
N LEU A 126 -16.80 -9.81 -1.35
CA LEU A 126 -17.97 -9.49 -2.19
C LEU A 126 -17.62 -9.23 -3.67
N THR A 127 -16.34 -9.09 -4.00
CA THR A 127 -15.87 -8.90 -5.38
C THR A 127 -15.28 -10.23 -5.89
N PRO A 128 -15.93 -10.92 -6.83
CA PRO A 128 -15.45 -12.20 -7.34
C PRO A 128 -14.02 -12.12 -7.90
N ASP A 129 -13.27 -13.21 -7.76
CA ASP A 129 -11.95 -13.43 -8.35
C ASP A 129 -10.87 -12.41 -7.96
N LYS A 130 -11.06 -11.64 -6.88
CA LYS A 130 -10.08 -10.67 -6.41
C LYS A 130 -9.04 -11.32 -5.49
N ARG A 131 -7.78 -11.24 -5.92
CA ARG A 131 -6.64 -11.61 -5.08
C ARG A 131 -6.42 -10.52 -4.04
N ALA A 132 -6.25 -10.91 -2.79
CA ALA A 132 -6.00 -9.97 -1.72
C ALA A 132 -5.10 -10.56 -0.65
N ALA A 133 -4.34 -9.70 0.03
CA ALA A 133 -3.54 -10.09 1.18
C ALA A 133 -3.47 -8.96 2.22
N VAL A 134 -3.43 -9.36 3.47
CA VAL A 134 -3.18 -8.44 4.58
C VAL A 134 -1.67 -8.24 4.74
N ILE A 135 -1.27 -7.00 4.98
CA ILE A 135 0.09 -6.63 5.38
C ILE A 135 0.05 -6.23 6.86
N LEU A 136 0.73 -6.98 7.72
CA LEU A 136 0.92 -6.56 9.11
C LEU A 136 1.88 -5.38 9.14
N ASN A 137 1.38 -4.22 9.59
CA ASN A 137 2.09 -2.95 9.54
C ASN A 137 2.19 -2.30 10.91
N ALA A 138 3.24 -1.50 11.10
CA ALA A 138 3.53 -0.80 12.35
C ALA A 138 3.54 -1.75 13.57
N ALA A 139 4.03 -2.96 13.35
CA ALA A 139 4.17 -3.95 14.41
C ALA A 139 5.28 -3.55 15.39
N PRO A 140 5.14 -3.88 16.69
CA PRO A 140 6.25 -3.78 17.61
C PRO A 140 7.45 -4.62 17.14
N VAL A 141 8.66 -4.08 17.29
CA VAL A 141 9.91 -4.79 16.90
C VAL A 141 10.15 -6.07 17.73
N ARG A 142 9.54 -6.15 18.91
CA ARG A 142 9.68 -7.28 19.84
C ARG A 142 8.31 -7.74 20.32
N GLY A 143 8.22 -9.02 20.70
CA GLY A 143 6.98 -9.64 21.18
C GLY A 143 6.25 -10.45 20.11
N SER A 144 5.17 -11.14 20.50
CA SER A 144 4.37 -12.05 19.65
C SER A 144 3.19 -11.39 18.95
N MET A 145 2.91 -10.11 19.23
CA MET A 145 1.68 -9.44 18.77
C MET A 145 1.43 -9.56 17.26
N ALA A 146 2.49 -9.51 16.44
CA ALA A 146 2.36 -9.66 15.00
C ALA A 146 2.00 -11.10 14.59
N GLU A 147 2.59 -12.10 15.26
CA GLU A 147 2.29 -13.50 15.00
C GLU A 147 0.90 -13.88 15.50
N ASP A 148 0.47 -13.34 16.63
CA ASP A 148 -0.89 -13.54 17.16
C ASP A 148 -1.93 -12.93 16.20
N ALA A 149 -1.66 -11.73 15.68
CA ALA A 149 -2.49 -11.09 14.66
C ALA A 149 -2.51 -11.89 13.34
N ARG A 150 -1.37 -12.42 12.90
CA ARG A 150 -1.29 -13.31 11.74
C ARG A 150 -2.18 -14.53 11.91
N ALA A 151 -2.07 -15.22 13.05
CA ALA A 151 -2.87 -16.39 13.33
C ALA A 151 -4.38 -16.11 13.30
N ALA A 152 -4.80 -14.93 13.79
CA ALA A 152 -6.20 -14.53 13.78
C ALA A 152 -6.77 -14.23 12.37
N ILE A 153 -5.91 -13.84 11.41
CA ILE A 153 -6.35 -13.40 10.07
C ILE A 153 -6.24 -14.53 9.03
N VAL A 154 -5.23 -15.40 9.13
CA VAL A 154 -4.82 -16.31 8.04
C VAL A 154 -5.91 -17.28 7.59
N GLU A 155 -6.84 -17.62 8.46
CA GLU A 155 -7.98 -18.48 8.15
C GLU A 155 -9.03 -17.79 7.25
N ARG A 156 -9.00 -16.46 7.16
CA ARG A 156 -10.00 -15.64 6.45
C ARG A 156 -9.45 -15.04 5.17
N LEU A 157 -8.20 -14.63 5.19
CA LEU A 157 -7.51 -14.01 4.05
C LEU A 157 -6.01 -14.27 4.13
N ALA A 158 -5.35 -14.38 2.97
CA ALA A 158 -3.90 -14.48 2.91
C ALA A 158 -3.22 -13.31 3.66
N VAL A 159 -2.13 -13.62 4.35
CA VAL A 159 -1.29 -12.62 5.03
C VAL A 159 0.08 -12.64 4.38
N ALA A 160 0.58 -11.47 3.99
CA ALA A 160 1.94 -11.34 3.46
C ALA A 160 2.96 -11.89 4.46
N PRO A 161 3.97 -12.64 4.02
CA PRO A 161 4.94 -13.24 4.94
C PRO A 161 5.83 -12.20 5.64
N ILE A 162 5.83 -10.97 5.15
CA ILE A 162 6.64 -9.88 5.66
C ILE A 162 5.84 -9.07 6.69
N ILE A 163 6.48 -8.71 7.80
CA ILE A 163 5.94 -7.81 8.82
C ILE A 163 6.69 -6.49 8.71
N LEU A 164 5.96 -5.39 8.55
CA LEU A 164 6.51 -4.05 8.60
C LEU A 164 6.47 -3.57 10.06
N CYS A 165 7.64 -3.36 10.65
CA CYS A 165 7.74 -2.90 12.02
C CYS A 165 7.53 -1.38 12.13
N GLN A 166 7.10 -0.92 13.29
CA GLN A 166 7.06 0.50 13.59
C GLN A 166 8.48 1.04 13.77
N ARG A 167 8.93 1.89 12.83
CA ARG A 167 10.26 2.46 12.82
C ARG A 167 10.20 3.97 12.55
N SER A 168 11.03 4.72 13.24
CA SER A 168 11.14 6.18 13.05
C SER A 168 11.62 6.55 11.65
N ALA A 169 12.36 5.67 10.98
CA ALA A 169 12.85 5.87 9.62
C ALA A 169 11.72 6.21 8.63
N TYR A 170 10.54 5.59 8.77
CA TYR A 170 9.38 5.92 7.95
C TYR A 170 8.93 7.38 8.12
N ALA A 171 8.89 7.87 9.37
CA ALA A 171 8.48 9.24 9.67
C ALA A 171 9.52 10.24 9.18
N TYR A 172 10.80 9.99 9.41
CA TYR A 172 11.88 10.88 8.94
C TYR A 172 11.96 10.94 7.42
N ALA A 173 11.90 9.81 6.73
CA ALA A 173 11.88 9.78 5.27
C ALA A 173 10.69 10.57 4.68
N TRP A 174 9.54 10.54 5.36
CA TRP A 174 8.33 11.22 4.92
C TRP A 174 8.43 12.75 4.94
N ILE A 175 9.28 13.34 5.81
CA ILE A 175 9.38 14.78 6.01
C ILE A 175 9.75 15.52 4.71
N ASP A 176 10.71 14.98 3.98
CA ASP A 176 11.25 15.57 2.75
C ASP A 176 10.88 14.78 1.46
N GLY A 177 9.86 13.94 1.56
CA GLY A 177 9.35 13.18 0.42
C GLY A 177 10.25 12.03 -0.02
N ARG A 178 11.17 11.56 0.83
CA ARG A 178 11.97 10.36 0.58
C ARG A 178 11.23 9.08 0.94
N SER A 179 11.68 7.97 0.40
CA SER A 179 11.38 6.64 0.91
C SER A 179 12.44 6.19 1.91
N VAL A 180 12.19 5.11 2.64
CA VAL A 180 13.20 4.49 3.52
C VAL A 180 14.39 3.99 2.73
N GLU A 181 14.22 3.59 1.48
CA GLU A 181 15.27 3.22 0.54
C GLU A 181 16.23 4.37 0.19
N GLU A 182 15.73 5.61 0.26
CA GLU A 182 16.50 6.82 -0.02
C GLU A 182 17.05 7.46 1.26
N TYR A 183 16.36 7.23 2.39
CA TYR A 183 16.73 7.79 3.69
C TYR A 183 17.83 6.97 4.39
N ASP A 184 17.67 5.64 4.42
CA ASP A 184 18.57 4.71 5.11
C ASP A 184 18.49 3.35 4.40
N ALA A 185 19.22 3.23 3.28
CA ALA A 185 19.16 2.08 2.38
C ALA A 185 19.59 0.75 3.06
N ASP A 186 20.49 0.83 4.03
CA ASP A 186 20.99 -0.33 4.78
C ASP A 186 20.18 -0.59 6.07
N GLY A 187 19.15 0.22 6.28
CA GLY A 187 18.30 0.15 7.46
C GLY A 187 17.24 -0.95 7.37
N LYS A 188 16.82 -1.42 8.53
CA LYS A 188 15.80 -2.47 8.64
C LYS A 188 14.46 -2.11 8.01
N ALA A 189 14.10 -0.82 7.95
CA ALA A 189 12.87 -0.38 7.29
C ALA A 189 12.97 -0.58 5.77
N ALA A 190 14.13 -0.31 5.18
CA ALA A 190 14.38 -0.56 3.77
C ALA A 190 14.38 -2.06 3.46
N ASP A 191 15.00 -2.89 4.32
CA ASP A 191 14.96 -4.36 4.18
C ASP A 191 13.53 -4.90 4.15
N GLU A 192 12.67 -4.41 5.06
CA GLU A 192 11.27 -4.83 5.15
C GLU A 192 10.47 -4.42 3.89
N ILE A 193 10.67 -3.22 3.36
CA ILE A 193 10.02 -2.75 2.13
C ILE A 193 10.52 -3.53 0.92
N ARG A 194 11.83 -3.79 0.80
CA ARG A 194 12.39 -4.64 -0.27
C ARG A 194 11.79 -6.04 -0.26
N ALA A 195 11.74 -6.65 0.93
CA ALA A 195 11.15 -7.98 1.07
C ALA A 195 9.67 -8.00 0.70
N LEU A 196 8.90 -6.96 1.08
CA LEU A 196 7.50 -6.82 0.69
C LEU A 196 7.35 -6.63 -0.82
N TYR A 197 8.20 -5.81 -1.44
CA TYR A 197 8.21 -5.63 -2.89
C TYR A 197 8.54 -6.93 -3.62
N GLN A 198 9.60 -7.65 -3.21
CA GLN A 198 9.96 -8.93 -3.80
C GLN A 198 8.83 -9.97 -3.71
N TRP A 199 8.13 -10.01 -2.61
CA TRP A 199 6.93 -10.83 -2.49
C TRP A 199 5.82 -10.35 -3.42
N LEU A 200 5.58 -9.03 -3.52
CA LEU A 200 4.53 -8.43 -4.35
C LEU A 200 4.68 -8.79 -5.84
N ILE A 201 5.89 -8.76 -6.37
CA ILE A 201 6.12 -9.05 -7.80
C ILE A 201 5.88 -10.51 -8.17
N GLN A 202 5.89 -11.42 -7.19
CA GLN A 202 5.63 -12.85 -7.37
C GLN A 202 4.12 -13.17 -7.33
N GLN A 203 3.26 -12.23 -6.92
CA GLN A 203 1.83 -12.42 -6.88
C GLN A 203 1.21 -12.18 -8.26
#